data_e425948b9b1e711345dcd09c3f42f141
#
_entry.id   e425948b9b1e711345dcd09c3f42f141
#
_cell.length_a   1.000
_cell.length_b   1.000
_cell.length_c   1.000
_cell.angle_alpha   90.00
_cell.angle_beta   90.00
_cell.angle_gamma   90.00
#
_symmetry.space_group_name_H-M   'P 1'
#
loop_
_entity.id
_entity.type
_entity.pdbx_description
1 polymer ?
#
loop_
_entity_poly.entity_id
_entity_poly.type
_entity_poly.pdbx_seq_one_letter_code
_entity_poly.pdbx_strand_id
1 'polypeptide(L)'
;MQTTLTTLRKRLSERPGKEVVMMLAHETTTDATLLESLYALLYDECKPLRWRAAWVLEKVSEKRPSLLYAERTKLTEFAMRTDISDGERRLLLSICYHMPDVEEWDVRFYNFLLDTMTSLQSSAGVQALAMKLAERMSRADDFLHEEFLCIVRNMEVEYYSPGVRAAIRNCLKTKKEKSVGSSEGRNH
;
A
#
# COMPACT_ATOMS: atom_id res chain seq x y z
N MET A 1 -12.04 24.18 -9.75
CA MET A 1 -11.13 23.59 -8.74
C MET A 1 -11.40 24.06 -7.32
N GLN A 2 -11.36 25.37 -7.00
CA GLN A 2 -11.53 25.85 -5.63
C GLN A 2 -12.89 25.55 -5.00
N THR A 3 -13.97 25.65 -5.77
CA THR A 3 -15.34 25.31 -5.33
C THR A 3 -15.50 23.81 -5.05
N THR A 4 -14.92 22.94 -5.88
CA THR A 4 -14.95 21.48 -5.71
C THR A 4 -14.20 21.08 -4.44
N LEU A 5 -13.01 21.63 -4.21
CA LEU A 5 -12.20 21.36 -3.02
C LEU A 5 -12.96 21.77 -1.73
N THR A 6 -13.57 22.96 -1.72
CA THR A 6 -14.35 23.45 -0.56
C THR A 6 -15.54 22.56 -0.26
N THR A 7 -16.27 22.13 -1.30
CA THR A 7 -17.44 21.24 -1.16
C THR A 7 -17.00 19.87 -0.66
N LEU A 8 -15.93 19.31 -1.24
CA LEU A 8 -15.36 18.02 -0.83
C LEU A 8 -14.87 18.07 0.63
N ARG A 9 -14.16 19.13 1.01
CA ARG A 9 -13.70 19.35 2.37
C ARG A 9 -14.87 19.34 3.37
N LYS A 10 -15.97 20.01 3.05
CA LYS A 10 -17.19 20.00 3.87
C LYS A 10 -17.75 18.57 3.98
N ARG A 11 -17.99 17.89 2.87
CA ARG A 11 -18.51 16.50 2.86
C ARG A 11 -17.65 15.54 3.70
N LEU A 12 -16.33 15.67 3.62
CA LEU A 12 -15.41 14.82 4.38
C LEU A 12 -15.27 15.25 5.85
N SER A 13 -15.57 16.51 6.22
CA SER A 13 -15.53 16.96 7.61
C SER A 13 -16.66 16.41 8.47
N GLU A 14 -17.79 16.06 7.88
CA GLU A 14 -19.01 15.59 8.54
C GLU A 14 -18.96 14.11 9.00
N ARG A 15 -17.77 13.51 9.09
CA ARG A 15 -17.55 12.07 9.42
C ARG A 15 -18.33 11.13 8.50
N PRO A 16 -18.00 11.08 7.22
CA PRO A 16 -18.73 10.26 6.26
C PRO A 16 -18.69 8.79 6.63
N GLY A 17 -19.84 8.13 6.54
CA GLY A 17 -19.94 6.69 6.61
C GLY A 17 -19.35 6.01 5.38
N LYS A 18 -19.23 4.68 5.42
CA LYS A 18 -18.72 3.88 4.31
C LYS A 18 -19.45 4.14 2.98
N GLU A 19 -20.75 4.35 3.02
CA GLU A 19 -21.57 4.62 1.82
C GLU A 19 -21.17 5.92 1.13
N VAL A 20 -20.96 7.00 1.88
CA VAL A 20 -20.51 8.30 1.34
C VAL A 20 -19.11 8.17 0.74
N VAL A 21 -18.21 7.43 1.38
CA VAL A 21 -16.86 7.16 0.85
C VAL A 21 -16.93 6.38 -0.45
N MET A 22 -17.78 5.35 -0.54
CA MET A 22 -17.96 4.55 -1.75
C MET A 22 -18.58 5.34 -2.89
N MET A 23 -19.53 6.25 -2.59
CA MET A 23 -20.13 7.17 -3.55
C MET A 23 -19.08 8.15 -4.08
N LEU A 24 -18.31 8.81 -3.19
CA LEU A 24 -17.23 9.71 -3.57
C LEU A 24 -16.16 8.99 -4.42
N ALA A 25 -15.79 7.77 -4.06
CA ALA A 25 -14.86 6.99 -4.84
C ALA A 25 -15.39 6.69 -6.24
N HIS A 26 -16.69 6.44 -6.39
CA HIS A 26 -17.32 6.24 -7.69
C HIS A 26 -17.33 7.53 -8.52
N GLU A 27 -17.77 8.66 -7.94
CA GLU A 27 -17.74 9.98 -8.57
C GLU A 27 -16.33 10.31 -9.08
N THR A 28 -15.31 10.05 -8.26
CA THR A 28 -13.89 10.32 -8.59
C THR A 28 -13.41 9.54 -9.81
N THR A 29 -14.01 8.39 -10.14
CA THR A 29 -13.58 7.61 -11.32
C THR A 29 -13.89 8.30 -12.65
N THR A 30 -14.73 9.32 -12.66
CA THR A 30 -15.16 10.06 -13.84
C THR A 30 -14.89 11.56 -13.76
N ASP A 31 -14.49 12.07 -12.59
CA ASP A 31 -14.23 13.49 -12.35
C ASP A 31 -12.77 13.71 -11.91
N ALA A 32 -11.94 14.15 -12.87
CA ALA A 32 -10.53 14.47 -12.61
C ALA A 32 -10.35 15.60 -11.59
N THR A 33 -11.27 16.59 -11.56
CA THR A 33 -11.18 17.71 -10.61
C THR A 33 -11.41 17.24 -9.17
N LEU A 34 -12.27 16.23 -9.00
CA LEU A 34 -12.50 15.61 -7.70
C LEU A 34 -11.26 14.80 -7.26
N LEU A 35 -10.61 14.11 -8.19
CA LEU A 35 -9.36 13.37 -7.93
C LEU A 35 -8.25 14.32 -7.49
N GLU A 36 -8.02 15.42 -8.21
CA GLU A 36 -7.05 16.46 -7.84
C GLU A 36 -7.35 17.06 -6.46
N SER A 37 -8.63 17.29 -6.16
CA SER A 37 -9.06 17.81 -4.85
C SER A 37 -8.79 16.81 -3.72
N LEU A 38 -8.93 15.49 -3.96
CA LEU A 38 -8.57 14.45 -2.98
C LEU A 38 -7.06 14.43 -2.72
N TYR A 39 -6.24 14.56 -3.77
CA TYR A 39 -4.78 14.67 -3.58
C TYR A 39 -4.40 15.91 -2.76
N ALA A 40 -5.02 17.06 -3.03
CA ALA A 40 -4.78 18.27 -2.24
C ALA A 40 -5.12 18.06 -0.76
N LEU A 41 -6.18 17.30 -0.45
CA LEU A 41 -6.57 17.00 0.93
C LEU A 41 -5.64 16.04 1.66
N LEU A 42 -4.78 15.28 0.97
CA LEU A 42 -3.72 14.49 1.62
C LEU A 42 -2.70 15.37 2.34
N TYR A 43 -2.55 16.63 1.94
CA TYR A 43 -1.62 17.59 2.54
C TYR A 43 -2.30 18.54 3.52
N ASP A 44 -3.59 18.33 3.86
CA ASP A 44 -4.33 19.15 4.79
C ASP A 44 -3.77 19.04 6.22
N GLU A 45 -3.77 20.13 6.97
CA GLU A 45 -3.32 20.13 8.37
C GLU A 45 -4.23 19.29 9.29
N CYS A 46 -5.51 19.18 8.92
CA CYS A 46 -6.51 18.40 9.66
C CYS A 46 -6.32 16.90 9.42
N LYS A 47 -5.63 16.19 10.35
CA LYS A 47 -5.37 14.75 10.28
C LYS A 47 -6.60 13.90 9.97
N PRO A 48 -7.79 14.10 10.61
CA PRO A 48 -8.99 13.35 10.25
C PRO A 48 -9.42 13.54 8.79
N LEU A 49 -9.20 14.71 8.22
CA LEU A 49 -9.56 15.00 6.83
C LEU A 49 -8.60 14.32 5.86
N ARG A 50 -7.29 14.35 6.13
CA ARG A 50 -6.28 13.60 5.38
C ARG A 50 -6.61 12.11 5.34
N TRP A 51 -6.90 11.52 6.52
CA TRP A 51 -7.24 10.10 6.63
C TRP A 51 -8.47 9.74 5.79
N ARG A 52 -9.51 10.60 5.78
CA ARG A 52 -10.73 10.37 4.99
C ARG A 52 -10.49 10.52 3.50
N ALA A 53 -9.67 11.47 3.08
CA ALA A 53 -9.25 11.62 1.70
C ALA A 53 -8.46 10.38 1.23
N ALA A 54 -7.51 9.89 2.05
CA ALA A 54 -6.79 8.66 1.78
C ALA A 54 -7.73 7.44 1.69
N TRP A 55 -8.78 7.38 2.51
CA TRP A 55 -9.76 6.30 2.45
C TRP A 55 -10.59 6.32 1.16
N VAL A 56 -10.99 7.50 0.67
CA VAL A 56 -11.65 7.60 -0.65
C VAL A 56 -10.70 7.17 -1.76
N LEU A 57 -9.44 7.63 -1.76
CA LEU A 57 -8.43 7.24 -2.76
C LEU A 57 -8.14 5.73 -2.73
N GLU A 58 -8.13 5.12 -1.56
CA GLU A 58 -8.00 3.66 -1.43
C GLU A 58 -9.17 2.93 -2.11
N LYS A 59 -10.40 3.43 -1.98
CA LYS A 59 -11.56 2.87 -2.69
C LYS A 59 -11.55 3.15 -4.20
N VAL A 60 -10.93 4.23 -4.64
CA VAL A 60 -10.65 4.47 -6.06
C VAL A 60 -9.64 3.45 -6.58
N SER A 61 -8.56 3.20 -5.82
CA SER A 61 -7.51 2.24 -6.22
C SER A 61 -8.01 0.80 -6.36
N GLU A 62 -8.99 0.39 -5.54
CA GLU A 62 -9.64 -0.93 -5.67
C GLU A 62 -10.38 -1.10 -7.01
N LYS A 63 -10.95 -0.01 -7.55
CA LYS A 63 -11.79 -0.04 -8.76
C LYS A 63 -11.04 0.33 -10.04
N ARG A 64 -10.23 1.37 -9.97
CA ARG A 64 -9.53 1.99 -11.10
C ARG A 64 -8.10 2.40 -10.70
N PRO A 65 -7.19 1.46 -10.38
CA PRO A 65 -5.83 1.77 -9.93
C PRO A 65 -5.04 2.61 -10.92
N SER A 66 -5.30 2.49 -12.22
CA SER A 66 -4.63 3.27 -13.28
C SER A 66 -4.79 4.78 -13.14
N LEU A 67 -5.89 5.25 -12.52
CA LEU A 67 -6.10 6.69 -12.30
C LEU A 67 -5.07 7.30 -11.32
N LEU A 68 -4.49 6.48 -10.44
CA LEU A 68 -3.57 6.93 -9.40
C LEU A 68 -2.10 6.78 -9.82
N TYR A 69 -1.85 6.20 -10.98
CA TYR A 69 -0.52 5.83 -11.42
C TYR A 69 0.40 7.05 -11.60
N ALA A 70 -0.11 8.13 -12.18
CA ALA A 70 0.66 9.36 -12.40
C ALA A 70 1.17 10.00 -11.09
N GLU A 71 0.47 9.77 -9.97
CA GLU A 71 0.81 10.33 -8.66
C GLU A 71 1.53 9.31 -7.74
N ARG A 72 1.96 8.18 -8.29
CA ARG A 72 2.59 7.10 -7.53
C ARG A 72 3.76 7.58 -6.67
N THR A 73 4.68 8.34 -7.24
CA THR A 73 5.85 8.87 -6.52
C THR A 73 5.42 9.70 -5.31
N LYS A 74 4.45 10.58 -5.48
CA LYS A 74 3.92 11.38 -4.37
C LYS A 74 3.23 10.53 -3.31
N LEU A 75 2.52 9.47 -3.70
CA LEU A 75 1.84 8.56 -2.76
C LEU A 75 2.85 7.73 -1.96
N THR A 76 3.93 7.26 -2.57
CA THR A 76 5.01 6.56 -1.87
C THR A 76 5.78 7.50 -0.93
N GLU A 77 6.11 8.71 -1.38
CA GLU A 77 6.72 9.73 -0.53
C GLU A 77 5.84 10.09 0.67
N PHE A 78 4.52 10.21 0.44
CA PHE A 78 3.59 10.47 1.52
C PHE A 78 3.52 9.30 2.52
N ALA A 79 3.56 8.04 2.05
CA ALA A 79 3.59 6.86 2.92
C ALA A 79 4.84 6.78 3.80
N MET A 80 5.98 7.32 3.35
CA MET A 80 7.25 7.36 4.08
C MET A 80 7.32 8.49 5.13
N ARG A 81 6.38 9.44 5.16
CA ARG A 81 6.40 10.55 6.12
C ARG A 81 6.32 10.06 7.56
N THR A 82 6.99 10.75 8.46
CA THR A 82 7.02 10.44 9.89
C THR A 82 5.86 11.04 10.68
N ASP A 83 5.18 12.06 10.13
CA ASP A 83 4.09 12.79 10.79
C ASP A 83 2.68 12.27 10.46
N ILE A 84 2.58 11.14 9.78
CA ILE A 84 1.31 10.46 9.49
C ILE A 84 1.05 9.33 10.49
N SER A 85 -0.24 9.05 10.72
CA SER A 85 -0.67 7.92 11.56
C SER A 85 -0.52 6.58 10.82
N ASP A 86 -0.43 5.48 11.59
CA ASP A 86 -0.48 4.12 11.04
C ASP A 86 -1.74 3.85 10.21
N GLY A 87 -2.87 4.46 10.58
CA GLY A 87 -4.11 4.37 9.80
C GLY A 87 -3.98 5.00 8.41
N GLU A 88 -3.35 6.18 8.32
CA GLU A 88 -3.06 6.84 7.04
C GLU A 88 -2.05 6.02 6.23
N ARG A 89 -0.96 5.58 6.86
CA ARG A 89 0.07 4.75 6.23
C ARG A 89 -0.50 3.46 5.66
N ARG A 90 -1.37 2.78 6.41
CA ARG A 90 -2.04 1.56 5.94
C ARG A 90 -2.86 1.80 4.66
N LEU A 91 -3.60 2.91 4.59
CA LEU A 91 -4.38 3.25 3.40
C LEU A 91 -3.47 3.54 2.20
N LEU A 92 -2.39 4.29 2.40
CA LEU A 92 -1.42 4.61 1.34
C LEU A 92 -0.70 3.37 0.81
N LEU A 93 -0.26 2.48 1.71
CA LEU A 93 0.34 1.21 1.31
C LEU A 93 -0.68 0.30 0.58
N SER A 94 -1.97 0.32 0.98
CA SER A 94 -3.04 -0.38 0.26
C SER A 94 -3.23 0.18 -1.15
N ILE A 95 -3.21 1.50 -1.32
CA ILE A 95 -3.24 2.15 -2.63
C ILE A 95 -2.06 1.69 -3.50
N CYS A 96 -0.84 1.73 -2.96
CA CYS A 96 0.36 1.26 -3.67
C CYS A 96 0.25 -0.24 -4.04
N TYR A 97 -0.37 -1.04 -3.19
CA TYR A 97 -0.57 -2.47 -3.45
C TYR A 97 -1.55 -2.75 -4.59
N HIS A 98 -2.57 -1.92 -4.79
CA HIS A 98 -3.51 -2.05 -5.90
C HIS A 98 -2.93 -1.57 -7.24
N MET A 99 -1.91 -0.73 -7.23
CA MET A 99 -1.28 -0.26 -8.46
C MET A 99 -0.53 -1.40 -9.16
N PRO A 100 -0.46 -1.38 -10.51
CA PRO A 100 0.34 -2.35 -11.26
C PRO A 100 1.83 -2.23 -10.93
N ASP A 101 2.57 -3.29 -11.20
CA ASP A 101 4.01 -3.30 -11.08
C ASP A 101 4.64 -2.32 -12.09
N VAL A 102 5.80 -1.81 -11.77
CA VAL A 102 6.60 -0.91 -12.60
C VAL A 102 7.96 -1.50 -12.88
N GLU A 103 8.54 -1.08 -13.99
CA GLU A 103 9.89 -1.51 -14.38
C GLU A 103 10.99 -0.88 -13.52
N GLU A 104 10.77 0.37 -13.05
CA GLU A 104 11.72 1.08 -12.20
C GLU A 104 11.24 1.19 -10.76
N TRP A 105 12.11 0.81 -9.83
CA TRP A 105 11.83 0.77 -8.40
C TRP A 105 12.48 1.94 -7.66
N ASP A 106 11.72 2.60 -6.79
CA ASP A 106 12.30 3.51 -5.80
C ASP A 106 12.93 2.69 -4.67
N VAL A 107 14.27 2.60 -4.68
CA VAL A 107 15.06 1.89 -3.67
C VAL A 107 14.78 2.43 -2.26
N ARG A 108 14.52 3.73 -2.11
CA ARG A 108 14.19 4.34 -0.81
C ARG A 108 12.85 3.78 -0.29
N PHE A 109 11.88 3.64 -1.18
CA PHE A 109 10.59 3.06 -0.80
C PHE A 109 10.71 1.58 -0.47
N TYR A 110 11.52 0.82 -1.21
CA TYR A 110 11.80 -0.58 -0.91
C TYR A 110 12.43 -0.74 0.48
N ASN A 111 13.49 0.01 0.78
CA ASN A 111 14.13 -0.02 2.09
C ASN A 111 13.17 0.38 3.22
N PHE A 112 12.35 1.42 3.00
CA PHE A 112 11.30 1.80 3.94
C PHE A 112 10.30 0.65 4.21
N LEU A 113 9.94 -0.13 3.19
CA LEU A 113 9.06 -1.29 3.36
C LEU A 113 9.73 -2.40 4.17
N LEU A 114 11.03 -2.68 3.97
CA LEU A 114 11.80 -3.65 4.75
C LEU A 114 11.87 -3.23 6.23
N ASP A 115 12.18 -1.97 6.51
CA ASP A 115 12.20 -1.43 7.87
C ASP A 115 10.82 -1.48 8.53
N THR A 116 9.78 -1.12 7.77
CA THR A 116 8.39 -1.07 8.26
C THR A 116 7.85 -2.47 8.59
N MET A 117 8.13 -3.48 7.76
CA MET A 117 7.63 -4.84 7.98
C MET A 117 8.27 -5.52 9.19
N THR A 118 9.50 -5.14 9.53
CA THR A 118 10.24 -5.69 10.68
C THR A 118 10.03 -4.89 11.97
N SER A 119 9.56 -3.64 11.87
CA SER A 119 9.37 -2.75 13.02
C SER A 119 8.23 -3.18 13.93
N LEU A 120 8.53 -3.52 15.18
CA LEU A 120 7.52 -3.81 16.21
C LEU A 120 6.70 -2.57 16.64
N GLN A 121 7.11 -1.38 16.22
CA GLN A 121 6.36 -0.14 16.47
C GLN A 121 5.23 0.09 15.47
N SER A 122 5.29 -0.57 14.30
CA SER A 122 4.25 -0.48 13.29
C SER A 122 3.06 -1.41 13.60
N SER A 123 1.86 -0.95 13.29
CA SER A 123 0.67 -1.80 13.45
C SER A 123 0.71 -3.03 12.53
N ALA A 124 0.07 -4.11 12.95
CA ALA A 124 0.05 -5.37 12.21
C ALA A 124 -0.43 -5.23 10.74
N GLY A 125 -1.40 -4.33 10.50
CA GLY A 125 -1.89 -4.07 9.16
C GLY A 125 -0.87 -3.37 8.27
N VAL A 126 -0.09 -2.44 8.83
CA VAL A 126 1.00 -1.75 8.15
C VAL A 126 2.14 -2.72 7.84
N GLN A 127 2.58 -3.52 8.84
CA GLN A 127 3.61 -4.54 8.66
C GLN A 127 3.25 -5.54 7.55
N ALA A 128 2.03 -6.07 7.57
CA ALA A 128 1.58 -7.06 6.59
C ALA A 128 1.51 -6.49 5.15
N LEU A 129 1.08 -5.24 4.99
CA LEU A 129 1.06 -4.57 3.69
C LEU A 129 2.48 -4.24 3.20
N ALA A 130 3.35 -3.75 4.09
CA ALA A 130 4.74 -3.49 3.77
C ALA A 130 5.43 -4.79 3.29
N MET A 131 5.22 -5.92 3.98
CA MET A 131 5.76 -7.22 3.59
C MET A 131 5.27 -7.67 2.20
N LYS A 132 3.97 -7.54 1.91
CA LYS A 132 3.41 -7.89 0.60
C LYS A 132 3.97 -7.02 -0.52
N LEU A 133 4.14 -5.73 -0.27
CA LEU A 133 4.73 -4.81 -1.24
C LEU A 133 6.21 -5.13 -1.47
N ALA A 134 6.99 -5.31 -0.40
CA ALA A 134 8.41 -5.65 -0.49
C ALA A 134 8.62 -6.98 -1.23
N GLU A 135 7.81 -8.02 -0.92
CA GLU A 135 7.82 -9.28 -1.64
C GLU A 135 7.55 -9.08 -3.14
N ARG A 136 6.51 -8.33 -3.49
CA ARG A 136 6.15 -8.07 -4.88
C ARG A 136 7.26 -7.32 -5.62
N MET A 137 7.83 -6.30 -4.98
CA MET A 137 8.93 -5.52 -5.52
C MET A 137 10.19 -6.38 -5.73
N SER A 138 10.55 -7.21 -4.77
CA SER A 138 11.74 -8.05 -4.86
C SER A 138 11.69 -9.08 -5.99
N ARG A 139 10.50 -9.49 -6.46
CA ARG A 139 10.35 -10.48 -7.55
C ARG A 139 10.89 -10.02 -8.90
N ALA A 140 11.17 -8.74 -9.08
CA ALA A 140 11.78 -8.20 -10.29
C ALA A 140 13.25 -8.61 -10.47
N ASP A 141 13.93 -9.02 -9.39
CA ASP A 141 15.34 -9.41 -9.35
C ASP A 141 15.54 -10.57 -8.37
N ASP A 142 16.16 -11.66 -8.84
CA ASP A 142 16.34 -12.87 -8.02
C ASP A 142 17.23 -12.61 -6.79
N PHE A 143 18.21 -11.71 -6.88
CA PHE A 143 19.09 -11.38 -5.76
C PHE A 143 18.31 -10.61 -4.68
N LEU A 144 17.54 -9.59 -5.07
CA LEU A 144 16.67 -8.86 -4.15
C LEU A 144 15.62 -9.79 -3.51
N HIS A 145 15.12 -10.76 -4.26
CA HIS A 145 14.15 -11.72 -3.73
C HIS A 145 14.76 -12.64 -2.68
N GLU A 146 15.98 -13.15 -2.89
CA GLU A 146 16.68 -13.93 -1.87
C GLU A 146 17.03 -13.10 -0.63
N GLU A 147 17.42 -11.84 -0.81
CA GLU A 147 17.66 -10.91 0.31
C GLU A 147 16.36 -10.71 1.13
N PHE A 148 15.24 -10.42 0.47
CA PHE A 148 13.93 -10.34 1.11
C PHE A 148 13.58 -11.59 1.90
N LEU A 149 13.74 -12.77 1.28
CA LEU A 149 13.47 -14.04 1.94
C LEU A 149 14.41 -14.32 3.11
N CYS A 150 15.67 -13.89 3.03
CA CYS A 150 16.62 -13.97 4.14
C CYS A 150 16.13 -13.13 5.33
N ILE A 151 15.70 -11.89 5.09
CA ILE A 151 15.13 -11.04 6.15
C ILE A 151 13.91 -11.71 6.77
N VAL A 152 12.95 -12.19 5.95
CA VAL A 152 11.72 -12.82 6.44
C VAL A 152 12.00 -14.08 7.27
N ARG A 153 13.02 -14.90 6.91
CA ARG A 153 13.41 -16.10 7.68
C ARG A 153 14.00 -15.75 9.04
N ASN A 154 14.66 -14.60 9.15
CA ASN A 154 15.28 -14.13 10.38
C ASN A 154 14.32 -13.35 11.30
N MET A 155 13.07 -13.14 10.90
CA MET A 155 12.06 -12.53 11.77
C MET A 155 11.67 -13.49 12.90
N GLU A 156 11.83 -13.06 14.15
CA GLU A 156 11.45 -13.81 15.35
C GLU A 156 9.91 -13.78 15.50
N VAL A 157 9.26 -14.80 14.97
CA VAL A 157 7.79 -14.86 14.77
C VAL A 157 6.98 -14.66 16.06
N GLU A 158 7.57 -14.96 17.22
CA GLU A 158 6.96 -14.82 18.55
C GLU A 158 6.56 -13.37 18.86
N TYR A 159 7.31 -12.41 18.37
CA TYR A 159 7.08 -10.98 18.63
C TYR A 159 5.99 -10.37 17.74
N TYR A 160 5.52 -11.11 16.72
CA TYR A 160 4.57 -10.56 15.76
C TYR A 160 3.13 -11.05 16.00
N SER A 161 2.17 -10.23 15.59
CA SER A 161 0.75 -10.58 15.65
C SER A 161 0.40 -11.79 14.79
N PRO A 162 -0.71 -12.49 15.04
CA PRO A 162 -1.15 -13.62 14.22
C PRO A 162 -1.28 -13.29 12.73
N GLY A 163 -1.69 -12.05 12.39
CA GLY A 163 -1.81 -11.58 11.01
C GLY A 163 -0.46 -11.45 10.31
N VAL A 164 0.55 -10.89 11.00
CA VAL A 164 1.91 -10.78 10.47
C VAL A 164 2.55 -12.17 10.36
N ARG A 165 2.38 -13.03 11.35
CA ARG A 165 2.83 -14.45 11.28
C ARG A 165 2.24 -15.19 10.07
N ALA A 166 0.98 -14.91 9.72
CA ALA A 166 0.37 -15.48 8.53
C ALA A 166 1.01 -14.93 7.24
N ALA A 167 1.32 -13.63 7.19
CA ALA A 167 2.04 -13.02 6.07
C ALA A 167 3.44 -13.63 5.90
N ILE A 168 4.23 -13.76 6.98
CA ILE A 168 5.54 -14.43 6.99
C ILE A 168 5.43 -15.84 6.37
N ARG A 169 4.48 -16.67 6.87
CA ARG A 169 4.29 -18.02 6.33
C ARG A 169 3.93 -18.04 4.84
N ASN A 170 3.16 -17.07 4.37
CA ASN A 170 2.77 -16.99 2.97
C ASN A 170 3.96 -16.67 2.08
N CYS A 171 4.80 -15.68 2.45
CA CYS A 171 6.03 -15.35 1.72
C CYS A 171 6.97 -16.58 1.61
N LEU A 172 7.10 -17.36 2.67
CA LEU A 172 7.99 -18.53 2.67
C LEU A 172 7.43 -19.75 1.92
N LYS A 173 6.10 -19.85 1.73
CA LYS A 173 5.46 -20.95 0.97
C LYS A 173 5.63 -20.81 -0.54
N THR A 174 5.61 -19.62 -1.07
CA THR A 174 5.63 -19.34 -2.52
C THR A 174 6.87 -19.94 -3.21
N LYS A 175 7.94 -20.25 -2.47
CA LYS A 175 9.16 -20.90 -3.00
C LYS A 175 9.04 -22.43 -3.14
N LYS A 176 8.22 -23.10 -2.33
CA LYS A 176 8.11 -24.58 -2.39
C LYS A 176 7.41 -25.08 -3.66
N GLU A 177 6.45 -24.32 -4.18
CA GLU A 177 5.70 -24.73 -5.38
C GLU A 177 6.52 -24.60 -6.68
N LYS A 178 7.48 -23.68 -6.76
CA LYS A 178 8.38 -23.52 -7.91
C LYS A 178 9.50 -24.57 -7.97
N SER A 179 9.91 -25.12 -6.85
CA SER A 179 11.00 -26.13 -6.80
C SER A 179 10.52 -27.55 -7.10
N VAL A 180 9.22 -27.85 -6.98
CA VAL A 180 8.63 -29.18 -7.26
C VAL A 180 8.29 -29.34 -8.75
N GLY A 181 8.02 -28.24 -9.47
CA GLY A 181 7.68 -28.27 -10.89
C GLY A 181 8.86 -28.43 -11.87
N SER A 182 10.12 -28.36 -11.40
CA SER A 182 11.30 -28.38 -12.27
C SER A 182 11.99 -29.77 -12.37
N SER A 183 11.51 -30.79 -11.65
CA SER A 183 12.15 -32.10 -11.59
C SER A 183 11.44 -33.24 -12.35
N GLU A 184 10.29 -32.95 -13.00
CA GLU A 184 9.59 -33.94 -13.82
C GLU A 184 9.62 -33.56 -15.31
N GLY A 185 10.78 -33.70 -15.95
CA GLY A 185 10.86 -33.39 -17.38
C GLY A 185 12.19 -33.74 -18.03
N ARG A 186 12.85 -34.84 -17.63
CA ARG A 186 13.90 -35.48 -18.46
C ARG A 186 13.96 -36.94 -18.18
N ASN A 187 13.19 -37.70 -18.92
CA ASN A 187 13.48 -39.05 -19.34
C ASN A 187 12.47 -39.45 -20.43
N HIS A 188 12.86 -39.30 -21.65
CA HIS A 188 12.77 -40.28 -22.74
C HIS A 188 13.30 -39.65 -24.02
#